data_6e1dcdbbd69c69998cb81e2cd9f0727c
#
_entry.id   6e1dcdbbd69c69998cb81e2cd9f0727c
#
_cell.length_a   1.000
_cell.length_b   1.000
_cell.length_c   1.000
_cell.angle_alpha   90.00
_cell.angle_beta   90.00
_cell.angle_gamma   90.00
#
_symmetry.space_group_name_H-M   'P 1'
#
loop_
_entity.id
_entity.type
_entity.pdbx_description
1 polymer ?
#
loop_
_entity_poly.entity_id
_entity_poly.type
_entity_poly.pdbx_seq_one_letter_code
_entity_poly.pdbx_strand_id
1 'polypeptide(L)'
;MFRDQRLGESRQDVIDYLSSREADERIFQADLLVDRAHLVMLKEQGLIPAEVSAQIMDALDDLMKRGSQVDLGAGEDVHEAIEAYVLGRVGPEGGRMHTARSRNDEVATCIRLALREEMLELMAEQLSLIGTLVQLAEGHTETVVPGFTHTQHAQPTTLAHHLLAHADAIVRDFSRLEDAYTRVNRSPLGAAAFASTGFEIDRIRTCK
;
A
#
# COMPACT_ATOMS: atom_id res chain seq x y z
N MET A 1 -8.42 19.51 -10.74
CA MET A 1 -8.14 19.74 -12.17
C MET A 1 -9.36 19.52 -13.11
N PHE A 2 -9.99 18.36 -13.18
CA PHE A 2 -11.22 18.21 -14.02
C PHE A 2 -12.44 18.95 -13.48
N ARG A 3 -12.58 19.09 -12.16
CA ARG A 3 -13.70 19.78 -11.53
C ARG A 3 -13.64 21.28 -11.72
N ASP A 4 -12.49 21.90 -11.53
CA ASP A 4 -12.29 23.35 -11.62
C ASP A 4 -12.68 23.94 -12.97
N GLN A 5 -12.50 23.15 -14.04
CA GLN A 5 -12.86 23.60 -15.39
C GLN A 5 -14.33 23.44 -15.74
N ARG A 6 -15.11 22.63 -14.99
CA ARG A 6 -16.49 22.28 -15.34
C ARG A 6 -17.53 22.64 -14.27
N LEU A 7 -17.15 22.68 -12.99
CA LEU A 7 -18.09 22.83 -11.88
C LEU A 7 -17.99 24.18 -11.17
N GLY A 8 -17.03 25.04 -11.51
CA GLY A 8 -16.74 26.28 -10.77
C GLY A 8 -16.19 26.00 -9.36
N GLU A 9 -16.19 27.04 -8.50
CA GLU A 9 -15.70 26.92 -7.13
C GLU A 9 -16.59 25.98 -6.30
N SER A 10 -15.96 24.95 -5.73
CA SER A 10 -16.63 24.02 -4.80
C SER A 10 -16.74 24.65 -3.41
N ARG A 11 -17.86 24.40 -2.71
CA ARG A 11 -18.03 24.82 -1.31
C ARG A 11 -17.07 24.04 -0.42
N GLN A 12 -16.54 24.68 0.62
CA GLN A 12 -15.56 24.07 1.53
C GLN A 12 -16.12 22.81 2.23
N ASP A 13 -17.39 22.82 2.66
CA ASP A 13 -18.02 21.67 3.29
C ASP A 13 -18.13 20.43 2.35
N VAL A 14 -18.23 20.66 1.04
CA VAL A 14 -18.21 19.59 0.03
C VAL A 14 -16.79 19.04 -0.15
N ILE A 15 -15.78 19.91 -0.19
CA ILE A 15 -14.37 19.52 -0.26
C ILE A 15 -14.01 18.69 0.97
N ASP A 16 -14.36 19.14 2.16
CA ASP A 16 -14.08 18.45 3.42
C ASP A 16 -14.75 17.07 3.47
N TYR A 17 -15.99 16.96 2.99
CA TYR A 17 -16.73 15.69 2.92
C TYR A 17 -16.12 14.69 1.92
N LEU A 18 -15.58 15.19 0.81
CA LEU A 18 -15.01 14.35 -0.25
C LEU A 18 -13.52 14.03 -0.01
N SER A 19 -12.86 14.72 0.92
CA SER A 19 -11.44 14.52 1.18
C SER A 19 -11.16 13.14 1.77
N SER A 20 -10.18 12.44 1.20
CA SER A 20 -9.64 11.17 1.71
C SER A 20 -8.26 11.33 2.37
N ARG A 21 -7.72 12.53 2.47
CA ARG A 21 -6.33 12.82 2.84
C ARG A 21 -5.84 12.15 4.11
N GLU A 22 -6.66 12.14 5.18
CA GLU A 22 -6.30 11.50 6.45
C GLU A 22 -6.09 9.99 6.28
N ALA A 23 -6.96 9.32 5.50
CA ALA A 23 -6.81 7.90 5.20
C ALA A 23 -5.64 7.62 4.27
N ASP A 24 -5.36 8.56 3.36
CA ASP A 24 -4.33 8.42 2.32
C ASP A 24 -2.90 8.58 2.85
N GLU A 25 -2.70 9.08 4.07
CA GLU A 25 -1.37 9.13 4.70
C GLU A 25 -0.68 7.75 4.69
N ARG A 26 -1.46 6.69 4.81
CA ARG A 26 -0.96 5.30 4.79
C ARG A 26 -0.42 4.86 3.42
N ILE A 27 -0.88 5.47 2.35
CA ILE A 27 -0.46 5.15 0.98
C ILE A 27 0.52 6.17 0.38
N PHE A 28 0.88 7.23 1.10
CA PHE A 28 1.77 8.29 0.61
C PHE A 28 3.10 7.74 0.06
N GLN A 29 3.77 6.88 0.81
CA GLN A 29 5.04 6.29 0.37
C GLN A 29 4.85 5.36 -0.84
N ALA A 30 3.78 4.60 -0.85
CA ALA A 30 3.43 3.73 -1.96
C ALA A 30 3.16 4.53 -3.24
N ASP A 31 2.51 5.70 -3.12
CA ASP A 31 2.23 6.58 -4.24
C ASP A 31 3.53 7.15 -4.86
N LEU A 32 4.44 7.63 -4.03
CA LEU A 32 5.75 8.09 -4.51
C LEU A 32 6.53 6.99 -5.24
N LEU A 33 6.45 5.73 -4.76
CA LEU A 33 7.09 4.60 -5.43
C LEU A 33 6.42 4.28 -6.77
N VAL A 34 5.09 4.30 -6.83
CA VAL A 34 4.31 4.09 -8.05
C VAL A 34 4.61 5.19 -9.08
N ASP A 35 4.63 6.45 -8.65
CA ASP A 35 4.96 7.60 -9.49
C ASP A 35 6.36 7.48 -10.11
N ARG A 36 7.35 7.13 -9.30
CA ARG A 36 8.74 6.94 -9.76
C ARG A 36 8.86 5.79 -10.76
N ALA A 37 8.25 4.64 -10.46
CA ALA A 37 8.27 3.49 -11.36
C ALA A 37 7.59 3.81 -12.71
N HIS A 38 6.44 4.49 -12.66
CA HIS A 38 5.73 4.93 -13.85
C HIS A 38 6.52 5.95 -14.67
N LEU A 39 7.13 6.92 -14.01
CA LEU A 39 7.97 7.95 -14.63
C LEU A 39 9.19 7.36 -15.37
N VAL A 40 9.86 6.37 -14.76
CA VAL A 40 10.97 5.64 -15.39
C VAL A 40 10.49 4.95 -16.66
N MET A 41 9.36 4.26 -16.62
CA MET A 41 8.76 3.59 -17.77
C MET A 41 8.40 4.60 -18.87
N LEU A 42 7.75 5.72 -18.53
CA LEU A 42 7.39 6.76 -19.50
C LEU A 42 8.61 7.31 -20.24
N LYS A 43 9.71 7.54 -19.52
CA LYS A 43 10.98 7.98 -20.11
C LYS A 43 11.59 6.92 -21.03
N GLU A 44 11.64 5.66 -20.59
CA GLU A 44 12.20 4.53 -21.35
C GLU A 44 11.41 4.27 -22.64
N GLN A 45 10.08 4.47 -22.61
CA GLN A 45 9.21 4.37 -23.78
C GLN A 45 9.25 5.64 -24.68
N GLY A 46 10.00 6.67 -24.30
CA GLY A 46 10.07 7.92 -25.06
C GLY A 46 8.78 8.74 -25.04
N LEU A 47 7.87 8.48 -24.10
CA LEU A 47 6.61 9.21 -23.95
C LEU A 47 6.79 10.58 -23.32
N ILE A 48 7.87 10.77 -22.57
CA ILE A 48 8.27 12.06 -21.99
C ILE A 48 9.76 12.34 -22.25
N PRO A 49 10.17 13.62 -22.40
CA PRO A 49 11.56 13.98 -22.54
C PRO A 49 12.39 13.60 -21.31
N ALA A 50 13.65 13.19 -21.52
CA ALA A 50 14.53 12.78 -20.43
C ALA A 50 14.79 13.91 -19.41
N GLU A 51 14.89 15.16 -19.88
CA GLU A 51 15.08 16.34 -19.04
C GLU A 51 13.89 16.59 -18.10
N VAL A 52 12.68 16.51 -18.64
CA VAL A 52 11.44 16.65 -17.86
C VAL A 52 11.31 15.52 -16.84
N SER A 53 11.63 14.29 -17.25
CA SER A 53 11.64 13.13 -16.35
C SER A 53 12.61 13.33 -15.17
N ALA A 54 13.80 13.87 -15.42
CA ALA A 54 14.78 14.14 -14.37
C ALA A 54 14.26 15.20 -13.36
N GLN A 55 13.67 16.28 -13.85
CA GLN A 55 13.10 17.33 -12.98
C GLN A 55 11.94 16.81 -12.11
N ILE A 56 11.07 15.98 -12.69
CA ILE A 56 9.97 15.35 -11.93
C ILE A 56 10.54 14.37 -10.88
N MET A 57 11.53 13.55 -11.27
CA MET A 57 12.18 12.62 -10.35
C MET A 57 12.81 13.33 -9.15
N ASP A 58 13.51 14.45 -9.39
CA ASP A 58 14.11 15.26 -8.32
C ASP A 58 13.03 15.80 -7.35
N ALA A 59 11.86 16.18 -7.87
CA ALA A 59 10.74 16.63 -7.04
C ALA A 59 10.15 15.48 -6.18
N LEU A 60 9.98 14.29 -6.76
CA LEU A 60 9.51 13.10 -6.05
C LEU A 60 10.52 12.62 -4.99
N ASP A 61 11.82 12.67 -5.32
CA ASP A 61 12.89 12.33 -4.38
C ASP A 61 12.98 13.33 -3.20
N ASP A 62 12.68 14.60 -3.41
CA ASP A 62 12.57 15.58 -2.34
C ASP A 62 11.38 15.26 -1.42
N LEU A 63 10.22 14.93 -1.97
CA LEU A 63 9.06 14.48 -1.18
C LEU A 63 9.37 13.22 -0.37
N MET A 64 10.02 12.26 -0.97
CA MET A 64 10.39 11.01 -0.30
C MET A 64 11.31 11.24 0.90
N LYS A 65 12.26 12.18 0.79
CA LYS A 65 13.18 12.56 1.88
C LYS A 65 12.47 13.30 3.01
N ARG A 66 11.46 14.12 2.70
CA ARG A 66 10.71 14.91 3.68
C ARG A 66 9.64 14.11 4.42
N GLY A 67 9.14 13.03 3.80
CA GLY A 67 8.10 12.18 4.36
C GLY A 67 6.69 12.78 4.29
N SER A 68 5.72 12.08 4.86
CA SER A 68 4.29 12.44 4.84
C SER A 68 3.92 13.72 5.61
N GLN A 69 4.83 14.22 6.46
CA GLN A 69 4.59 15.44 7.25
C GLN A 69 4.81 16.75 6.46
N VAL A 70 5.16 16.66 5.19
CA VAL A 70 5.23 17.82 4.31
C VAL A 70 3.83 18.40 4.15
N ASP A 71 3.71 19.71 4.39
CA ASP A 71 2.49 20.43 4.02
C ASP A 71 2.40 20.47 2.48
N LEU A 72 1.60 19.55 1.94
CA LEU A 72 1.32 19.46 0.52
C LEU A 72 0.24 20.45 0.05
N GLY A 73 -0.20 21.36 0.94
CA GLY A 73 -1.25 22.31 0.63
C GLY A 73 -2.65 21.69 0.55
N ALA A 74 -3.56 22.35 -0.15
CA ALA A 74 -4.91 21.88 -0.37
C ALA A 74 -4.95 20.83 -1.48
N GLY A 75 -5.73 19.76 -1.28
CA GLY A 75 -5.99 18.70 -2.25
C GLY A 75 -7.07 17.78 -1.72
N GLU A 76 -7.85 17.17 -2.59
CA GLU A 76 -8.92 16.25 -2.21
C GLU A 76 -8.36 14.91 -1.73
N ASP A 77 -7.25 14.47 -2.33
CA ASP A 77 -6.53 13.24 -2.00
C ASP A 77 -5.00 13.47 -1.98
N VAL A 78 -4.24 12.45 -1.56
CA VAL A 78 -2.77 12.51 -1.52
C VAL A 78 -2.15 12.61 -2.90
N HIS A 79 -2.74 11.98 -3.88
CA HIS A 79 -2.25 11.94 -5.26
C HIS A 79 -2.31 13.32 -5.92
N GLU A 80 -3.45 14.04 -5.73
CA GLU A 80 -3.58 15.42 -6.20
C GLU A 80 -2.57 16.34 -5.53
N ALA A 81 -2.33 16.13 -4.24
CA ALA A 81 -1.38 16.92 -3.48
C ALA A 81 0.07 16.70 -3.93
N ILE A 82 0.46 15.46 -4.23
CA ILE A 82 1.78 15.13 -4.83
C ILE A 82 1.90 15.74 -6.23
N GLU A 83 0.88 15.59 -7.08
CA GLU A 83 0.86 16.19 -8.42
C GLU A 83 0.99 17.71 -8.35
N ALA A 84 0.25 18.38 -7.45
CA ALA A 84 0.34 19.82 -7.25
C ALA A 84 1.74 20.27 -6.79
N TYR A 85 2.36 19.50 -5.91
CA TYR A 85 3.74 19.76 -5.49
C TYR A 85 4.74 19.70 -6.65
N VAL A 86 4.63 18.65 -7.47
CA VAL A 86 5.48 18.46 -8.66
C VAL A 86 5.26 19.60 -9.66
N LEU A 87 4.00 19.97 -9.94
CA LEU A 87 3.65 21.10 -10.79
C LEU A 87 4.23 22.42 -10.26
N GLY A 88 4.21 22.65 -8.96
CA GLY A 88 4.79 23.84 -8.32
C GLY A 88 6.30 23.97 -8.51
N ARG A 89 7.01 22.84 -8.58
CA ARG A 89 8.48 22.80 -8.72
C ARG A 89 8.97 22.77 -10.18
N VAL A 90 8.27 22.01 -11.02
CA VAL A 90 8.68 21.74 -12.42
C VAL A 90 7.93 22.65 -13.41
N GLY A 91 6.81 23.19 -12.99
CA GLY A 91 5.89 23.93 -13.87
C GLY A 91 4.96 22.99 -14.64
N PRO A 92 4.29 23.47 -15.72
CA PRO A 92 3.25 22.70 -16.45
C PRO A 92 3.72 21.33 -16.98
N GLU A 93 5.01 21.19 -17.28
CA GLU A 93 5.60 19.93 -17.75
C GLU A 93 5.56 18.84 -16.66
N GLY A 94 5.46 19.21 -15.37
CA GLY A 94 5.30 18.28 -14.25
C GLY A 94 4.07 17.39 -14.38
N GLY A 95 2.98 17.90 -14.96
CA GLY A 95 1.75 17.13 -15.19
C GLY A 95 1.91 15.94 -16.15
N ARG A 96 3.03 15.88 -16.89
CA ARG A 96 3.33 14.72 -17.75
C ARG A 96 3.57 13.44 -16.97
N MET A 97 3.83 13.50 -15.66
CA MET A 97 3.95 12.31 -14.81
C MET A 97 2.66 11.45 -14.82
N HIS A 98 1.50 12.08 -15.06
CA HIS A 98 0.22 11.39 -15.11
C HIS A 98 -0.15 10.81 -16.50
N THR A 99 0.75 10.93 -17.49
CA THR A 99 0.53 10.42 -18.85
C THR A 99 0.16 8.93 -18.85
N ALA A 100 -0.86 8.55 -19.58
CA ALA A 100 -1.32 7.16 -19.78
C ALA A 100 -1.85 6.46 -18.51
N ARG A 101 -2.14 7.20 -17.46
CA ARG A 101 -2.62 6.72 -16.15
C ARG A 101 -3.99 7.31 -15.82
N SER A 102 -4.70 6.67 -14.91
CA SER A 102 -5.90 7.20 -14.29
C SER A 102 -5.76 7.14 -12.77
N ARG A 103 -6.49 7.99 -12.06
CA ARG A 103 -6.59 7.89 -10.60
C ARG A 103 -7.07 6.48 -10.17
N ASN A 104 -7.89 5.81 -10.98
CA ASN A 104 -8.46 4.50 -10.66
C ASN A 104 -7.39 3.39 -10.52
N ASP A 105 -6.50 3.23 -11.49
CA ASP A 105 -5.44 2.22 -11.46
C ASP A 105 -4.28 2.62 -10.55
N GLU A 106 -4.03 3.91 -10.39
CA GLU A 106 -3.07 4.48 -9.46
C GLU A 106 -3.43 4.16 -8.01
N VAL A 107 -4.59 4.60 -7.53
CA VAL A 107 -5.08 4.34 -6.16
C VAL A 107 -5.10 2.86 -5.84
N ALA A 108 -5.64 2.03 -6.75
CA ALA A 108 -5.69 0.58 -6.55
C ALA A 108 -4.31 -0.06 -6.46
N THR A 109 -3.30 0.50 -7.14
CA THR A 109 -1.90 0.03 -7.07
C THR A 109 -1.27 0.46 -5.74
N CYS A 110 -1.44 1.72 -5.34
CA CYS A 110 -0.90 2.26 -4.09
C CYS A 110 -1.43 1.52 -2.86
N ILE A 111 -2.75 1.29 -2.81
CA ILE A 111 -3.37 0.49 -1.73
C ILE A 111 -2.78 -0.93 -1.68
N ARG A 112 -2.63 -1.61 -2.82
CA ARG A 112 -2.05 -2.96 -2.86
C ARG A 112 -0.58 -2.97 -2.44
N LEU A 113 0.19 -1.96 -2.84
CA LEU A 113 1.60 -1.86 -2.48
C LEU A 113 1.77 -1.65 -0.97
N ALA A 114 1.03 -0.72 -0.38
CA ALA A 114 1.04 -0.48 1.06
C ALA A 114 0.55 -1.71 1.85
N LEU A 115 -0.59 -2.29 1.44
CA LEU A 115 -1.14 -3.49 2.08
C LEU A 115 -0.18 -4.68 2.04
N ARG A 116 0.58 -4.84 0.96
CA ARG A 116 1.58 -5.90 0.84
C ARG A 116 2.66 -5.80 1.92
N GLU A 117 3.17 -4.60 2.18
CA GLU A 117 4.18 -4.37 3.23
C GLU A 117 3.59 -4.62 4.62
N GLU A 118 2.40 -4.09 4.92
CA GLU A 118 1.71 -4.34 6.20
C GLU A 118 1.43 -5.84 6.43
N MET A 119 1.08 -6.58 5.37
CA MET A 119 0.88 -8.03 5.47
C MET A 119 2.18 -8.77 5.81
N LEU A 120 3.32 -8.37 5.24
CA LEU A 120 4.62 -8.98 5.55
C LEU A 120 5.02 -8.73 7.00
N GLU A 121 4.78 -7.52 7.52
CA GLU A 121 5.00 -7.20 8.92
C GLU A 121 4.13 -8.05 9.84
N LEU A 122 2.82 -8.14 9.56
CA LEU A 122 1.90 -8.98 10.33
C LEU A 122 2.30 -10.46 10.31
N MET A 123 2.72 -10.99 9.16
CA MET A 123 3.20 -12.37 9.02
C MET A 123 4.48 -12.60 9.83
N ALA A 124 5.40 -11.64 9.88
CA ALA A 124 6.60 -11.72 10.71
C ALA A 124 6.27 -11.78 12.21
N GLU A 125 5.33 -10.94 12.67
CA GLU A 125 4.86 -10.96 14.06
C GLU A 125 4.16 -12.28 14.42
N GLN A 126 3.35 -12.84 13.50
CA GLN A 126 2.74 -14.16 13.71
C GLN A 126 3.79 -15.27 13.85
N LEU A 127 4.84 -15.27 13.01
CA LEU A 127 5.93 -16.25 13.12
C LEU A 127 6.69 -16.11 14.46
N SER A 128 6.91 -14.89 14.93
CA SER A 128 7.51 -14.63 16.23
C SER A 128 6.64 -15.18 17.39
N LEU A 129 5.32 -14.97 17.32
CA LEU A 129 4.39 -15.51 18.31
C LEU A 129 4.34 -17.04 18.30
N ILE A 130 4.27 -17.66 17.11
CA ILE A 130 4.33 -19.12 16.95
C ILE A 130 5.61 -19.68 17.57
N GLY A 131 6.76 -19.08 17.26
CA GLY A 131 8.05 -19.49 17.82
C GLY A 131 8.08 -19.40 19.33
N THR A 132 7.53 -18.34 19.90
CA THR A 132 7.42 -18.17 21.36
C THR A 132 6.56 -19.25 22.02
N LEU A 133 5.39 -19.56 21.42
CA LEU A 133 4.50 -20.60 21.93
C LEU A 133 5.14 -21.99 21.85
N VAL A 134 5.84 -22.29 20.78
CA VAL A 134 6.58 -23.56 20.61
C VAL A 134 7.69 -23.67 21.63
N GLN A 135 8.52 -22.64 21.77
CA GLN A 135 9.61 -22.65 22.75
C GLN A 135 9.12 -22.81 24.18
N LEU A 136 8.01 -22.15 24.54
CA LEU A 136 7.39 -22.32 25.85
C LEU A 136 6.83 -23.75 26.03
N ALA A 137 6.22 -24.32 24.99
CA ALA A 137 5.69 -25.67 25.02
C ALA A 137 6.78 -26.73 25.24
N GLU A 138 7.97 -26.58 24.67
CA GLU A 138 9.10 -27.49 24.83
C GLU A 138 9.46 -27.70 26.30
N GLY A 139 9.40 -26.64 27.12
CA GLY A 139 9.66 -26.70 28.56
C GLY A 139 8.54 -27.32 29.40
N HIS A 140 7.37 -27.62 28.81
CA HIS A 140 6.15 -28.01 29.53
C HIS A 140 5.48 -29.28 28.99
N THR A 141 6.22 -30.15 28.33
CA THR A 141 5.71 -31.41 27.78
C THR A 141 5.18 -32.37 28.83
N GLU A 142 5.76 -32.35 30.06
CA GLU A 142 5.37 -33.16 31.18
C GLU A 142 4.55 -32.41 32.26
N THR A 143 4.27 -31.13 32.04
CA THR A 143 3.50 -30.29 32.98
C THR A 143 2.01 -30.58 32.80
N VAL A 144 1.44 -31.44 33.70
CA VAL A 144 0.03 -31.84 33.68
C VAL A 144 -0.84 -30.69 34.19
N VAL A 145 -1.88 -30.34 33.43
CA VAL A 145 -2.90 -29.36 33.80
C VAL A 145 -4.31 -29.92 33.58
N PRO A 146 -5.33 -29.46 34.32
CA PRO A 146 -6.71 -29.85 34.05
C PRO A 146 -7.22 -29.17 32.76
N GLY A 147 -7.83 -29.96 31.88
CA GLY A 147 -8.64 -29.41 30.78
C GLY A 147 -10.03 -29.03 31.29
N PHE A 148 -10.66 -28.08 30.63
CA PHE A 148 -12.01 -27.61 30.99
C PHE A 148 -12.92 -27.63 29.76
N THR A 149 -14.19 -28.03 29.99
CA THR A 149 -15.29 -27.83 29.06
C THR A 149 -16.49 -27.28 29.82
N HIS A 150 -17.18 -26.29 29.27
CA HIS A 150 -18.35 -25.68 29.92
C HIS A 150 -18.06 -25.21 31.38
N THR A 151 -16.86 -24.71 31.63
CA THR A 151 -16.38 -24.29 32.96
C THR A 151 -16.26 -25.44 34.00
N GLN A 152 -16.37 -26.69 33.58
CA GLN A 152 -16.19 -27.88 34.41
C GLN A 152 -14.86 -28.57 34.11
N HIS A 153 -14.28 -29.22 35.09
CA HIS A 153 -13.09 -30.06 34.90
C HIS A 153 -13.41 -31.19 33.92
N ALA A 154 -12.55 -31.37 32.96
CA ALA A 154 -12.65 -32.46 31.99
C ALA A 154 -11.42 -33.39 32.09
N GLN A 155 -10.76 -33.70 30.98
CA GLN A 155 -9.61 -34.60 30.98
C GLN A 155 -8.32 -33.87 31.41
N PRO A 156 -7.35 -34.55 32.02
CA PRO A 156 -5.99 -34.00 32.16
C PRO A 156 -5.33 -33.89 30.81
N THR A 157 -4.54 -32.83 30.66
CA THR A 157 -3.71 -32.57 29.47
C THR A 157 -2.35 -32.02 29.90
N THR A 158 -1.47 -31.69 28.96
CA THR A 158 -0.24 -30.97 29.28
C THR A 158 -0.33 -29.49 28.89
N LEU A 159 0.42 -28.65 29.54
CA LEU A 159 0.50 -27.25 29.19
C LEU A 159 1.03 -27.08 27.77
N ALA A 160 2.00 -27.91 27.36
CA ALA A 160 2.51 -27.93 25.99
C ALA A 160 1.41 -28.17 24.96
N HIS A 161 0.52 -29.17 25.18
CA HIS A 161 -0.59 -29.45 24.28
C HIS A 161 -1.54 -28.24 24.15
N HIS A 162 -1.83 -27.57 25.26
CA HIS A 162 -2.65 -26.36 25.26
C HIS A 162 -2.01 -25.21 24.46
N LEU A 163 -0.73 -24.94 24.66
CA LEU A 163 0.00 -23.90 23.93
C LEU A 163 0.10 -24.20 22.42
N LEU A 164 0.37 -25.45 22.06
CA LEU A 164 0.47 -25.85 20.66
C LEU A 164 -0.87 -25.78 19.94
N ALA A 165 -1.99 -26.00 20.62
CA ALA A 165 -3.33 -25.83 20.02
C ALA A 165 -3.56 -24.36 19.58
N HIS A 166 -3.06 -23.39 20.33
CA HIS A 166 -3.08 -21.97 19.92
C HIS A 166 -2.10 -21.70 18.78
N ALA A 167 -0.87 -22.24 18.84
CA ALA A 167 0.10 -22.12 17.77
C ALA A 167 -0.45 -22.65 16.43
N ASP A 168 -1.09 -23.83 16.43
CA ASP A 168 -1.74 -24.42 15.24
C ASP A 168 -2.85 -23.53 14.67
N ALA A 169 -3.61 -22.83 15.50
CA ALA A 169 -4.62 -21.89 15.02
C ALA A 169 -3.98 -20.72 14.28
N ILE A 170 -2.89 -20.16 14.82
CA ILE A 170 -2.15 -19.05 14.20
C ILE A 170 -1.46 -19.51 12.90
N VAL A 171 -0.94 -20.74 12.83
CA VAL A 171 -0.37 -21.31 11.59
C VAL A 171 -1.42 -21.37 10.48
N ARG A 172 -2.67 -21.75 10.80
CA ARG A 172 -3.77 -21.73 9.81
C ARG A 172 -4.11 -20.32 9.35
N ASP A 173 -4.03 -19.32 10.22
CA ASP A 173 -4.24 -17.92 9.86
C ASP A 173 -3.07 -17.38 9.01
N PHE A 174 -1.84 -17.79 9.31
CA PHE A 174 -0.67 -17.50 8.49
C PHE A 174 -0.86 -17.98 7.04
N SER A 175 -1.30 -19.23 6.86
CA SER A 175 -1.58 -19.76 5.52
C SER A 175 -2.66 -18.96 4.76
N ARG A 176 -3.68 -18.45 5.46
CA ARG A 176 -4.68 -17.56 4.84
C ARG A 176 -4.07 -16.24 4.39
N LEU A 177 -3.11 -15.69 5.16
CA LEU A 177 -2.38 -14.48 4.79
C LEU A 177 -1.47 -14.71 3.58
N GLU A 178 -0.78 -15.87 3.48
CA GLU A 178 0.01 -16.23 2.29
C GLU A 178 -0.87 -16.26 1.02
N ASP A 179 -2.04 -16.87 1.11
CA ASP A 179 -3.01 -16.92 0.02
C ASP A 179 -3.52 -15.50 -0.36
N ALA A 180 -3.79 -14.66 0.65
CA ALA A 180 -4.22 -13.28 0.44
C ALA A 180 -3.10 -12.44 -0.19
N TYR A 181 -1.85 -12.58 0.29
CA TYR A 181 -0.67 -11.90 -0.26
C TYR A 181 -0.50 -12.19 -1.75
N THR A 182 -0.65 -13.45 -2.16
CA THR A 182 -0.55 -13.85 -3.58
C THR A 182 -1.56 -13.11 -4.47
N ARG A 183 -2.76 -12.79 -3.94
CA ARG A 183 -3.80 -12.04 -4.66
C ARG A 183 -3.55 -10.53 -4.61
N VAL A 184 -3.05 -10.01 -3.49
CA VAL A 184 -2.71 -8.59 -3.32
C VAL A 184 -1.51 -8.21 -4.17
N ASN A 185 -0.50 -9.06 -4.25
CA ASN A 185 0.74 -8.84 -5.00
C ASN A 185 0.53 -8.91 -6.52
N ARG A 186 -0.43 -8.15 -7.03
CA ARG A 186 -0.72 -7.98 -8.46
C ARG A 186 -1.01 -6.52 -8.74
N SER A 187 -0.23 -5.91 -9.63
CA SER A 187 -0.38 -4.52 -10.00
C SER A 187 -1.50 -4.32 -11.01
N PRO A 188 -2.51 -3.49 -10.74
CA PRO A 188 -3.50 -3.05 -11.73
C PRO A 188 -2.99 -1.92 -12.62
N LEU A 189 -1.82 -1.31 -12.33
CA LEU A 189 -1.30 -0.16 -13.06
C LEU A 189 -1.20 -0.44 -14.56
N GLY A 190 -1.65 0.52 -15.37
CA GLY A 190 -1.79 0.39 -16.82
C GLY A 190 -3.18 -0.07 -17.29
N ALA A 191 -4.12 -0.33 -16.37
CA ALA A 191 -5.54 -0.50 -16.71
C ALA A 191 -6.19 0.85 -17.01
N ALA A 192 -5.60 1.96 -16.63
CA ALA A 192 -6.11 3.30 -16.72
C ALA A 192 -7.51 3.43 -16.09
N ALA A 193 -8.45 4.14 -16.72
CA ALA A 193 -9.79 4.30 -16.16
C ALA A 193 -10.56 2.96 -16.04
N PHE A 194 -10.49 2.08 -17.06
CA PHE A 194 -11.07 0.72 -17.03
C PHE A 194 -10.63 -0.19 -18.20
N ALA A 195 -10.16 0.35 -19.31
CA ALA A 195 -9.89 -0.41 -20.54
C ALA A 195 -8.48 -0.19 -21.10
N SER A 196 -7.51 0.19 -20.24
CA SER A 196 -6.15 0.53 -20.64
C SER A 196 -6.05 1.88 -21.38
N THR A 197 -4.97 2.11 -22.09
CA THR A 197 -4.63 3.36 -22.76
C THR A 197 -4.11 3.09 -24.18
N GLY A 198 -4.21 4.08 -25.07
CA GLY A 198 -3.62 4.03 -26.41
C GLY A 198 -2.14 4.43 -26.47
N PHE A 199 -1.53 4.79 -25.34
CA PHE A 199 -0.09 5.03 -25.26
C PHE A 199 0.69 3.72 -25.21
N GLU A 200 1.87 3.68 -25.81
CA GLU A 200 2.77 2.51 -25.84
C GLU A 200 3.49 2.35 -24.48
N ILE A 201 2.75 2.00 -23.45
CA ILE A 201 3.29 1.76 -22.10
C ILE A 201 3.80 0.32 -21.93
N ASP A 202 4.86 0.15 -21.14
CA ASP A 202 5.36 -1.18 -20.72
C ASP A 202 4.93 -1.48 -19.27
N ARG A 203 3.83 -2.20 -19.12
CA ARG A 203 3.28 -2.60 -17.82
C ARG A 203 4.20 -3.55 -17.05
N ILE A 204 4.96 -4.37 -17.74
CA ILE A 204 5.92 -5.31 -17.12
C ILE A 204 7.09 -4.54 -16.54
N ARG A 205 7.57 -3.52 -17.26
CA ARG A 205 8.64 -2.65 -16.78
C ARG A 205 8.23 -1.87 -15.53
N THR A 206 7.00 -1.40 -15.47
CA THR A 206 6.48 -0.67 -14.30
C THR A 206 6.35 -1.56 -13.04
N CYS A 207 6.19 -2.87 -13.19
CA CYS A 207 6.10 -3.82 -12.08
C CYS A 207 7.46 -4.28 -11.54
N LYS A 208 8.57 -3.95 -12.22
CA LYS A 208 9.94 -4.33 -11.85
C LYS A 208 10.65 -3.22 -11.10
#